data_ee670d929fe79343f6bb3fa8935c4209
#
_entry.id   ee670d929fe79343f6bb3fa8935c4209
#
_cell.length_a   1.000
_cell.length_b   1.000
_cell.length_c   1.000
_cell.angle_alpha   90.00
_cell.angle_beta   90.00
_cell.angle_gamma   90.00
#
_symmetry.space_group_name_H-M   'P 1'
#
loop_
_entity.id
_entity.type
_entity.pdbx_description
1 polymer ?
#
loop_
_entity_poly.entity_id
_entity_poly.type
_entity_poly.pdbx_seq_one_letter_code
_entity_poly.pdbx_strand_id
1 'polypeptide(L)'
;MVSDQSGFQVWSPRVLSVLRIVTALLFMMHGTAKLFQMPHQAMFDNLQLMSLMGLQGVLEAGGGLLLLIGLFSRPVAFLLSGDMAVAYFMVHWPKNWLPILNGGDLAVLFCFVFLYLFAAGPGPWSIDAQLRCKRSLADGGPGAGKAPQLGR
;
A
#
# COMPACT_ATOMS: atom_id res chain seq x y z
N MET A 1 20.43 15.53 25.85
CA MET A 1 19.12 15.22 25.27
C MET A 1 19.25 14.46 23.93
N VAL A 2 19.94 13.31 23.89
CA VAL A 2 20.20 12.54 22.64
C VAL A 2 19.71 11.09 22.75
N SER A 3 19.13 10.67 23.88
CA SER A 3 18.82 9.26 24.17
C SER A 3 17.45 8.75 23.74
N ASP A 4 16.55 9.60 23.21
CA ASP A 4 15.17 9.19 22.89
C ASP A 4 14.93 8.88 21.39
N GLN A 5 15.90 9.16 20.54
CA GLN A 5 15.80 8.91 19.10
C GLN A 5 15.94 7.42 18.72
N SER A 6 16.57 6.61 19.57
CA SER A 6 16.84 5.20 19.28
C SER A 6 15.57 4.32 19.26
N GLY A 7 14.62 4.63 20.15
CA GLY A 7 13.34 3.92 20.21
C GLY A 7 12.49 4.11 18.95
N PHE A 8 12.31 5.36 18.54
CA PHE A 8 11.51 5.69 17.36
C PHE A 8 12.08 5.13 16.05
N GLN A 9 13.40 5.07 15.91
CA GLN A 9 14.06 4.49 14.73
C GLN A 9 13.78 2.99 14.57
N VAL A 10 13.59 2.26 15.66
CA VAL A 10 13.26 0.83 15.64
C VAL A 10 11.78 0.59 15.35
N TRP A 11 10.89 1.43 15.92
CA TRP A 11 9.44 1.24 15.79
C TRP A 11 8.86 1.78 14.50
N SER A 12 9.37 2.91 13.99
CA SER A 12 8.86 3.56 12.78
C SER A 12 8.74 2.62 11.58
N PRO A 13 9.74 1.80 11.21
CA PRO A 13 9.60 0.85 10.10
C PRO A 13 8.56 -0.26 10.36
N ARG A 14 8.40 -0.69 11.63
CA ARG A 14 7.41 -1.70 12.01
C ARG A 14 6.00 -1.15 11.90
N VAL A 15 5.78 0.07 12.42
CA VAL A 15 4.49 0.78 12.31
C VAL A 15 4.13 1.02 10.86
N LEU A 16 5.10 1.35 9.99
CA LEU A 16 4.89 1.45 8.56
C LEU A 16 4.39 0.12 7.95
N SER A 17 4.94 -1.01 8.36
CA SER A 17 4.46 -2.32 7.92
C SER A 17 3.02 -2.58 8.38
N VAL A 18 2.68 -2.23 9.63
CA VAL A 18 1.31 -2.35 10.16
C VAL A 18 0.36 -1.45 9.39
N LEU A 19 0.72 -0.18 9.16
CA LEU A 19 -0.07 0.77 8.37
C LEU A 19 -0.39 0.19 6.99
N ARG A 20 0.62 -0.32 6.27
CA ARG A 20 0.45 -0.95 4.96
C ARG A 20 -0.51 -2.14 5.02
N ILE A 21 -0.33 -3.05 5.99
CA ILE A 21 -1.15 -4.27 6.14
C ILE A 21 -2.61 -3.89 6.41
N VAL A 22 -2.85 -3.02 7.38
CA VAL A 22 -4.22 -2.61 7.74
C VAL A 22 -4.89 -1.87 6.59
N THR A 23 -4.18 -0.92 5.97
CA THR A 23 -4.70 -0.19 4.80
C THR A 23 -5.04 -1.15 3.64
N ALA A 24 -4.14 -2.10 3.35
CA ALA A 24 -4.36 -3.09 2.30
C ALA A 24 -5.57 -3.99 2.57
N LEU A 25 -5.76 -4.45 3.81
CA LEU A 25 -6.93 -5.24 4.20
C LEU A 25 -8.24 -4.45 4.03
N LEU A 26 -8.31 -3.23 4.54
CA LEU A 26 -9.48 -2.38 4.41
C LEU A 26 -9.79 -2.09 2.94
N PHE A 27 -8.77 -1.81 2.15
CA PHE A 27 -8.92 -1.53 0.73
C PHE A 27 -9.38 -2.76 -0.06
N MET A 28 -8.81 -3.93 0.22
CA MET A 28 -9.20 -5.20 -0.39
C MET A 28 -10.67 -5.55 -0.09
N MET A 29 -11.19 -5.22 1.11
CA MET A 29 -12.60 -5.43 1.45
C MET A 29 -13.54 -4.66 0.51
N HIS A 30 -13.18 -3.47 0.03
CA HIS A 30 -13.96 -2.72 -0.95
C HIS A 30 -13.97 -3.45 -2.31
N GLY A 31 -12.82 -3.96 -2.75
CA GLY A 31 -12.71 -4.73 -3.98
C GLY A 31 -13.48 -6.05 -3.91
N THR A 32 -13.37 -6.80 -2.81
CA THR A 32 -14.12 -8.05 -2.64
C THR A 32 -15.62 -7.84 -2.52
N ALA A 33 -16.07 -6.75 -1.91
CA ALA A 33 -17.48 -6.37 -1.89
C ALA A 33 -18.03 -6.10 -3.29
N LYS A 34 -17.24 -5.45 -4.17
CA LYS A 34 -17.62 -5.16 -5.56
C LYS A 34 -17.62 -6.42 -6.44
N LEU A 35 -16.60 -7.29 -6.30
CA LEU A 35 -16.41 -8.43 -7.20
C LEU A 35 -17.16 -9.68 -6.76
N PHE A 36 -17.22 -9.92 -5.46
CA PHE A 36 -17.73 -11.18 -4.89
C PHE A 36 -18.91 -10.96 -3.95
N GLN A 37 -19.34 -9.71 -3.78
CA GLN A 37 -20.37 -9.32 -2.80
C GLN A 37 -20.02 -9.76 -1.36
N MET A 38 -18.74 -9.76 -1.02
CA MET A 38 -18.23 -10.15 0.29
C MET A 38 -17.33 -9.04 0.89
N PRO A 39 -17.80 -8.30 1.92
CA PRO A 39 -19.13 -8.34 2.53
C PRO A 39 -20.22 -7.82 1.58
N HIS A 40 -21.44 -8.36 1.69
CA HIS A 40 -22.56 -7.95 0.86
C HIS A 40 -22.91 -6.48 1.09
N GLN A 41 -23.03 -5.73 -0.02
CA GLN A 41 -23.49 -4.34 -0.01
C GLN A 41 -24.50 -4.15 -1.16
N ALA A 42 -25.73 -3.78 -0.79
CA ALA A 42 -26.83 -3.63 -1.74
C ALA A 42 -26.53 -2.66 -2.91
N MET A 43 -25.63 -1.69 -2.70
CA MET A 43 -25.22 -0.76 -3.76
C MET A 43 -24.44 -1.44 -4.91
N PHE A 44 -23.96 -2.68 -4.73
CA PHE A 44 -23.21 -3.43 -5.73
C PHE A 44 -23.98 -4.60 -6.34
N ASP A 45 -25.26 -4.82 -5.98
CA ASP A 45 -26.05 -5.99 -6.43
C ASP A 45 -26.17 -6.11 -7.96
N ASN A 46 -26.18 -4.99 -8.67
CA ASN A 46 -26.27 -4.95 -10.14
C ASN A 46 -24.98 -4.48 -10.80
N LEU A 47 -23.82 -4.64 -10.14
CA LEU A 47 -22.57 -4.18 -10.66
C LEU A 47 -22.13 -5.01 -11.87
N GLN A 48 -21.94 -4.36 -13.01
CA GLN A 48 -21.35 -4.98 -14.19
C GLN A 48 -19.83 -5.02 -14.09
N LEU A 49 -19.24 -6.21 -14.17
CA LEU A 49 -17.78 -6.39 -14.06
C LEU A 49 -16.97 -5.61 -15.11
N MET A 50 -17.55 -5.41 -16.30
CA MET A 50 -16.93 -4.65 -17.39
C MET A 50 -17.17 -3.13 -17.30
N SER A 51 -17.77 -2.65 -16.20
CA SER A 51 -17.91 -1.22 -15.93
C SER A 51 -16.64 -0.65 -15.29
N LEU A 52 -16.53 0.69 -15.26
CA LEU A 52 -15.45 1.37 -14.52
C LEU A 52 -15.39 0.95 -13.05
N MET A 53 -16.56 0.76 -12.42
CA MET A 53 -16.66 0.33 -11.02
C MET A 53 -16.22 -1.13 -10.84
N GLY A 54 -16.47 -2.01 -11.82
CA GLY A 54 -15.96 -3.38 -11.80
C GLY A 54 -14.44 -3.43 -12.00
N LEU A 55 -13.88 -2.63 -12.93
CA LEU A 55 -12.44 -2.48 -13.10
C LEU A 55 -11.77 -1.95 -11.82
N GLN A 56 -12.38 -0.94 -11.19
CA GLN A 56 -11.93 -0.44 -9.89
C GLN A 56 -11.93 -1.56 -8.84
N GLY A 57 -12.98 -2.39 -8.79
CA GLY A 57 -13.02 -3.55 -7.88
C GLY A 57 -11.84 -4.51 -8.08
N VAL A 58 -11.42 -4.75 -9.34
CA VAL A 58 -10.23 -5.57 -9.64
C VAL A 58 -8.94 -4.91 -9.14
N LEU A 59 -8.80 -3.59 -9.34
CA LEU A 59 -7.65 -2.83 -8.83
C LEU A 59 -7.61 -2.83 -7.31
N GLU A 60 -8.75 -2.66 -6.65
CA GLU A 60 -8.85 -2.67 -5.20
C GLU A 60 -8.52 -4.05 -4.59
N ALA A 61 -9.08 -5.13 -5.14
CA ALA A 61 -8.82 -6.48 -4.65
C ALA A 61 -7.38 -6.93 -4.97
N GLY A 62 -6.95 -6.80 -6.22
CA GLY A 62 -5.63 -7.24 -6.66
C GLY A 62 -4.50 -6.36 -6.11
N GLY A 63 -4.64 -5.05 -6.20
CA GLY A 63 -3.68 -4.11 -5.63
C GLY A 63 -3.61 -4.19 -4.11
N GLY A 64 -4.77 -4.35 -3.45
CA GLY A 64 -4.84 -4.61 -2.01
C GLY A 64 -4.09 -5.87 -1.61
N LEU A 65 -4.26 -6.98 -2.35
CA LEU A 65 -3.53 -8.23 -2.11
C LEU A 65 -2.00 -8.05 -2.26
N LEU A 66 -1.56 -7.38 -3.33
CA LEU A 66 -0.14 -7.11 -3.56
C LEU A 66 0.46 -6.24 -2.45
N LEU A 67 -0.27 -5.21 -2.00
CA LEU A 67 0.15 -4.40 -0.86
C LEU A 67 0.14 -5.20 0.44
N LEU A 68 -0.82 -6.10 0.66
CA LEU A 68 -0.92 -6.92 1.87
C LEU A 68 0.35 -7.76 2.05
N ILE A 69 0.77 -8.48 1.01
CA ILE A 69 2.00 -9.28 1.04
C ILE A 69 3.28 -8.44 0.88
N GLY A 70 3.13 -7.18 0.48
CA GLY A 70 4.25 -6.27 0.27
C GLY A 70 5.11 -6.60 -0.95
N LEU A 71 4.46 -6.95 -2.06
CA LEU A 71 5.10 -7.24 -3.34
C LEU A 71 4.82 -6.11 -4.34
N PHE A 72 5.87 -5.60 -4.99
CA PHE A 72 5.81 -4.42 -5.86
C PHE A 72 5.15 -3.22 -5.17
N SER A 73 5.39 -3.06 -3.86
CA SER A 73 4.61 -2.16 -3.02
C SER A 73 4.62 -0.72 -3.51
N ARG A 74 5.77 -0.19 -3.97
CA ARG A 74 5.87 1.19 -4.45
C ARG A 74 5.02 1.45 -5.71
N PRO A 75 5.22 0.73 -6.84
CA PRO A 75 4.42 0.98 -8.03
C PRO A 75 2.93 0.70 -7.81
N VAL A 76 2.58 -0.32 -7.03
CA VAL A 76 1.19 -0.61 -6.67
C VAL A 76 0.59 0.52 -5.86
N ALA A 77 1.27 1.01 -4.84
CA ALA A 77 0.79 2.12 -4.02
C ALA A 77 0.60 3.40 -4.84
N PHE A 78 1.50 3.70 -5.78
CA PHE A 78 1.34 4.84 -6.69
C PHE A 78 0.09 4.70 -7.56
N LEU A 79 -0.13 3.53 -8.15
CA LEU A 79 -1.29 3.24 -8.99
C LEU A 79 -2.60 3.36 -8.20
N LEU A 80 -2.65 2.80 -6.99
CA LEU A 80 -3.83 2.88 -6.13
C LEU A 80 -4.09 4.29 -5.59
N SER A 81 -3.04 5.09 -5.36
CA SER A 81 -3.20 6.51 -5.03
C SER A 81 -3.89 7.26 -6.19
N GLY A 82 -3.47 7.00 -7.44
CA GLY A 82 -4.10 7.55 -8.63
C GLY A 82 -5.56 7.10 -8.79
N ASP A 83 -5.84 5.81 -8.58
CA ASP A 83 -7.19 5.25 -8.61
C ASP A 83 -8.12 5.97 -7.62
N MET A 84 -7.67 6.18 -6.39
CA MET A 84 -8.45 6.89 -5.38
C MET A 84 -8.66 8.38 -5.70
N ALA A 85 -7.68 9.03 -6.30
CA ALA A 85 -7.86 10.40 -6.79
C ALA A 85 -8.92 10.46 -7.90
N VAL A 86 -8.85 9.55 -8.87
CA VAL A 86 -9.85 9.46 -9.95
C VAL A 86 -11.24 9.17 -9.37
N ALA A 87 -11.37 8.21 -8.46
CA ALA A 87 -12.63 7.88 -7.80
C ALA A 87 -13.21 9.10 -7.06
N TYR A 88 -12.38 9.87 -6.35
CA TYR A 88 -12.83 11.07 -5.67
C TYR A 88 -13.39 12.10 -6.65
N PHE A 89 -12.64 12.47 -7.69
CA PHE A 89 -13.06 13.50 -8.63
C PHE A 89 -14.24 13.08 -9.52
N MET A 90 -14.35 11.79 -9.86
CA MET A 90 -15.44 11.31 -10.72
C MET A 90 -16.75 11.04 -9.95
N VAL A 91 -16.68 10.54 -8.72
CA VAL A 91 -17.86 10.03 -8.00
C VAL A 91 -18.30 10.96 -6.86
N HIS A 92 -17.33 11.55 -6.17
CA HIS A 92 -17.61 12.33 -4.95
C HIS A 92 -17.67 13.83 -5.22
N TRP A 93 -16.68 14.39 -5.90
CA TRP A 93 -16.59 15.82 -6.20
C TRP A 93 -17.84 16.42 -6.86
N PRO A 94 -18.54 15.76 -7.84
CA PRO A 94 -19.73 16.32 -8.44
C PRO A 94 -20.92 16.50 -7.49
N LYS A 95 -20.92 15.79 -6.36
CA LYS A 95 -21.98 15.89 -5.35
C LYS A 95 -21.79 17.10 -4.43
N ASN A 96 -20.56 17.34 -4.00
CA ASN A 96 -20.16 18.48 -3.18
C ASN A 96 -18.62 18.58 -3.19
N TRP A 97 -18.06 19.78 -3.04
CA TRP A 97 -16.62 19.99 -2.96
C TRP A 97 -15.99 19.59 -1.62
N LEU A 98 -16.80 19.54 -0.55
CA LEU A 98 -16.34 19.11 0.79
C LEU A 98 -16.42 17.60 0.94
N PRO A 99 -15.31 16.90 1.23
CA PRO A 99 -15.26 15.44 1.37
C PRO A 99 -16.28 14.90 2.37
N ILE A 100 -16.43 15.55 3.52
CA ILE A 100 -17.38 15.14 4.58
C ILE A 100 -18.87 15.18 4.12
N LEU A 101 -19.20 16.05 3.16
CA LEU A 101 -20.58 16.18 2.64
C LEU A 101 -20.83 15.31 1.41
N ASN A 102 -19.78 14.87 0.72
CA ASN A 102 -19.90 14.06 -0.48
C ASN A 102 -19.61 12.57 -0.24
N GLY A 103 -19.21 12.19 0.99
CA GLY A 103 -18.83 10.83 1.37
C GLY A 103 -17.50 10.38 0.77
N GLY A 104 -16.63 11.31 0.36
CA GLY A 104 -15.35 11.03 -0.26
C GLY A 104 -14.15 11.01 0.70
N ASP A 105 -14.38 11.17 2.01
CA ASP A 105 -13.31 11.22 3.01
C ASP A 105 -12.36 10.03 2.91
N LEU A 106 -12.93 8.84 2.74
CA LEU A 106 -12.17 7.60 2.68
C LEU A 106 -11.32 7.53 1.40
N ALA A 107 -11.85 7.99 0.26
CA ALA A 107 -11.09 8.04 -0.99
C ALA A 107 -9.90 8.99 -0.87
N VAL A 108 -10.10 10.17 -0.27
CA VAL A 108 -9.03 11.12 0.00
C VAL A 108 -7.99 10.52 0.95
N LEU A 109 -8.43 9.90 2.05
CA LEU A 109 -7.53 9.28 3.02
C LEU A 109 -6.68 8.18 2.38
N PHE A 110 -7.28 7.25 1.64
CA PHE A 110 -6.56 6.18 0.94
C PHE A 110 -5.60 6.75 -0.10
N CYS A 111 -5.99 7.76 -0.86
CA CYS A 111 -5.12 8.41 -1.84
C CYS A 111 -3.79 8.85 -1.18
N PHE A 112 -3.85 9.59 -0.08
CA PHE A 112 -2.65 10.09 0.59
C PHE A 112 -1.90 9.03 1.39
N VAL A 113 -2.56 8.03 1.97
CA VAL A 113 -1.89 6.89 2.61
C VAL A 113 -1.10 6.09 1.57
N PHE A 114 -1.67 5.82 0.40
CA PHE A 114 -0.97 5.13 -0.68
C PHE A 114 0.19 5.98 -1.23
N LEU A 115 0.01 7.29 -1.37
CA LEU A 115 1.09 8.20 -1.76
C LEU A 115 2.24 8.16 -0.73
N TYR A 116 1.93 8.12 0.55
CA TYR A 116 2.92 7.95 1.60
C TYR A 116 3.64 6.60 1.51
N LEU A 117 2.91 5.49 1.28
CA LEU A 117 3.49 4.16 1.10
C LEU A 117 4.38 4.09 -0.15
N PHE A 118 4.05 4.79 -1.22
CA PHE A 118 4.92 4.93 -2.39
C PHE A 118 6.25 5.59 -2.02
N ALA A 119 6.22 6.68 -1.27
CA ALA A 119 7.41 7.42 -0.85
C ALA A 119 8.23 6.64 0.20
N ALA A 120 7.60 6.21 1.29
CA ALA A 120 8.24 5.54 2.43
C ALA A 120 8.67 4.10 2.12
N GLY A 121 7.90 3.40 1.26
CA GLY A 121 8.11 1.99 0.94
C GLY A 121 7.29 1.04 1.83
N PRO A 122 7.51 -0.30 1.69
CA PRO A 122 6.64 -1.32 2.27
C PRO A 122 6.87 -1.62 3.75
N GLY A 123 7.96 -1.14 4.33
CA GLY A 123 8.41 -1.56 5.66
C GLY A 123 9.08 -2.94 5.67
N PRO A 124 9.65 -3.36 6.82
CA PRO A 124 10.46 -4.59 6.92
C PRO A 124 9.65 -5.88 6.75
N TRP A 125 8.35 -5.89 7.05
CA TRP A 125 7.50 -7.08 6.95
C TRP A 125 6.87 -7.20 5.55
N SER A 126 7.73 -7.26 4.52
CA SER A 126 7.28 -7.32 3.12
C SER A 126 8.16 -8.27 2.30
N ILE A 127 7.59 -8.83 1.23
CA ILE A 127 8.34 -9.63 0.26
C ILE A 127 9.42 -8.77 -0.40
N ASP A 128 9.12 -7.52 -0.73
CA ASP A 128 10.09 -6.59 -1.32
C ASP A 128 11.34 -6.38 -0.44
N ALA A 129 11.17 -6.34 0.90
CA ALA A 129 12.28 -6.22 1.83
C ALA A 129 13.14 -7.49 1.85
N GLN A 130 12.50 -8.67 1.84
CA GLN A 130 13.20 -9.96 1.81
C GLN A 130 13.99 -10.15 0.50
N LEU A 131 13.40 -9.79 -0.64
CA LEU A 131 14.06 -9.88 -1.94
C LEU A 131 15.26 -8.94 -2.04
N ARG A 132 15.16 -7.73 -1.49
CA ARG A 132 16.31 -6.80 -1.42
C ARG A 132 17.43 -7.35 -0.55
N CYS A 133 17.11 -7.91 0.61
CA CYS A 133 18.10 -8.53 1.49
C CYS A 133 18.84 -9.68 0.79
N LYS A 134 18.11 -10.58 0.12
CA LYS A 134 18.70 -11.70 -0.63
C LYS A 134 19.62 -11.21 -1.77
N ARG A 135 19.23 -10.18 -2.52
CA ARG A 135 20.08 -9.59 -3.57
C ARG A 135 21.37 -9.00 -3.00
N SER A 136 21.27 -8.23 -1.92
CA SER A 136 22.45 -7.65 -1.26
C SER A 136 23.45 -8.71 -0.79
N LEU A 137 22.98 -9.87 -0.32
CA LEU A 137 23.83 -10.98 0.07
C LEU A 137 24.46 -11.69 -1.15
N ALA A 138 23.74 -11.81 -2.26
CA ALA A 138 24.25 -12.43 -3.49
C ALA A 138 25.30 -11.56 -4.20
N ASP A 139 25.13 -10.24 -4.14
CA ASP A 139 26.04 -9.26 -4.77
C ASP A 139 27.29 -8.96 -3.91
N GLY A 140 27.60 -9.79 -2.89
CA GLY A 140 28.76 -9.61 -2.02
C GLY A 140 28.64 -8.38 -1.11
N GLY A 141 27.60 -8.33 -0.27
CA GLY A 141 27.32 -7.22 0.64
C GLY A 141 28.58 -6.74 1.41
N PRO A 142 28.57 -5.55 2.04
CA PRO A 142 29.73 -4.81 2.54
C PRO A 142 30.56 -5.50 3.64
N GLY A 143 30.56 -6.84 3.68
CA GLY A 143 31.34 -7.69 4.59
C GLY A 143 32.25 -8.73 3.89
N ALA A 144 32.17 -8.90 2.55
CA ALA A 144 32.89 -9.95 1.84
C ALA A 144 34.27 -9.49 1.27
N GLY A 145 34.84 -8.42 1.76
CA GLY A 145 36.07 -7.87 1.20
C GLY A 145 37.16 -7.56 2.21
N LYS A 146 38.11 -8.47 2.34
CA LYS A 146 39.48 -8.43 2.86
C LYS A 146 39.72 -9.28 4.11
N ALA A 147 40.05 -10.54 3.89
CA ALA A 147 40.90 -11.23 4.83
C ALA A 147 42.18 -10.38 5.06
N PRO A 148 42.67 -10.22 6.29
CA PRO A 148 43.92 -9.52 6.53
C PRO A 148 45.03 -10.26 5.82
N GLN A 149 45.77 -9.59 4.91
CA GLN A 149 47.01 -10.08 4.37
C GLN A 149 47.98 -10.15 5.54
N LEU A 150 48.18 -11.35 6.10
CA LEU A 150 49.28 -11.63 7.00
C LEU A 150 50.57 -11.43 6.20
N GLY A 151 51.21 -10.28 6.42
CA GLY A 151 52.53 -9.97 5.89
C GLY A 151 53.56 -11.00 6.38
N ARG A 152 54.31 -11.52 5.44
CA ARG A 152 55.55 -12.22 5.67
C ARG A 152 56.68 -11.21 5.89
#